data_416fa88c4c5428089db4ba24a29f0f67
#
_entry.id   416fa88c4c5428089db4ba24a29f0f67
#
_cell.length_a   1.000
_cell.length_b   1.000
_cell.length_c   1.000
_cell.angle_alpha   90.00
_cell.angle_beta   90.00
_cell.angle_gamma   90.00
#
_symmetry.space_group_name_H-M   'P 1'
#
loop_
_entity.id
_entity.type
_entity.pdbx_description
1 polymer ?
#
loop_
_entity_poly.entity_id
_entity_poly.type
_entity_poly.pdbx_seq_one_letter_code
_entity_poly.pdbx_strand_id
1 'polypeptide(L)'
;MTIAPTPDWNPRSDAVQQDQIAAYDHLRDQYGAAYSEMLHWSVLGHADVLRILQDHERFSNVVSRHVAVPNGMDPPEHTAYRALIEPYFTQERVEAFRPVCERITAELLQALQGRREVDWVAAFALPFAVRIQCAFMGWPMDLEAELTEWSARSHAATLAQDRPALDALAAQFEGIVARMLDERRASGADPQQDVTASLMHATVLGQPLGADAIASILRNWTVGEIGTISAAVGILAQWLAEHADLQATLRAEPARQPEAIDEILRLHGPLVTNRRVATCPVEVAGRQIPAGGRITLHWTSANRDPRVFEAPGEFRWGRNPQDNLLYGAGIHVCPGAALSRMELGVALRALLAAVASLAPTAQASEPAHYPAIGFARLPLQLRWA
;
A
#
# COMPACT_ATOMS: atom_id res chain seq x y z
N MET A 1 29.42 -23.47 -0.91
CA MET A 1 28.38 -22.98 0.05
C MET A 1 28.83 -21.59 0.49
N THR A 2 28.13 -20.55 0.06
CA THR A 2 28.39 -19.18 0.55
C THR A 2 27.84 -19.10 1.96
N ILE A 3 28.68 -18.80 2.93
CA ILE A 3 28.24 -18.61 4.33
C ILE A 3 27.30 -17.40 4.33
N ALA A 4 26.10 -17.56 4.90
CA ALA A 4 25.17 -16.45 5.07
C ALA A 4 25.84 -15.35 5.92
N PRO A 5 25.68 -14.06 5.58
CA PRO A 5 26.23 -12.99 6.39
C PRO A 5 25.62 -12.97 7.79
N THR A 6 26.38 -12.49 8.75
CA THR A 6 25.84 -12.25 10.10
C THR A 6 24.75 -11.19 10.04
N PRO A 7 23.59 -11.41 10.71
CA PRO A 7 22.53 -10.41 10.73
C PRO A 7 22.99 -9.11 11.42
N ASP A 8 22.69 -7.99 10.76
CA ASP A 8 22.93 -6.63 11.29
C ASP A 8 21.77 -6.21 12.22
N TRP A 9 20.58 -6.77 12.02
CA TRP A 9 19.36 -6.41 12.75
C TRP A 9 18.29 -7.52 12.73
N ASN A 10 17.26 -7.37 13.59
CA ASN A 10 16.10 -8.27 13.63
C ASN A 10 14.80 -7.48 13.40
N PRO A 11 14.14 -7.62 12.23
CA PRO A 11 12.87 -6.94 11.94
C PRO A 11 11.73 -7.27 12.90
N ARG A 12 11.78 -8.41 13.59
CA ARG A 12 10.75 -8.88 14.53
C ARG A 12 10.99 -8.51 15.98
N SER A 13 12.07 -7.78 16.29
CA SER A 13 12.30 -7.34 17.66
C SER A 13 11.24 -6.33 18.10
N ASP A 14 10.86 -6.37 19.38
CA ASP A 14 9.86 -5.48 19.95
C ASP A 14 10.20 -4.01 19.69
N ALA A 15 11.46 -3.63 19.81
CA ALA A 15 11.93 -2.27 19.58
C ALA A 15 11.64 -1.80 18.14
N VAL A 16 11.85 -2.68 17.13
CA VAL A 16 11.53 -2.37 15.74
C VAL A 16 10.02 -2.30 15.53
N GLN A 17 9.26 -3.22 16.12
CA GLN A 17 7.81 -3.27 15.94
C GLN A 17 7.08 -2.12 16.65
N GLN A 18 7.63 -1.57 17.73
CA GLN A 18 7.09 -0.41 18.43
C GLN A 18 7.24 0.89 17.61
N ASP A 19 8.37 1.06 16.94
CA ASP A 19 8.64 2.24 16.09
C ASP A 19 9.47 1.83 14.87
N GLN A 20 8.77 1.37 13.84
CA GLN A 20 9.38 0.94 12.59
C GLN A 20 10.13 2.09 11.91
N ILE A 21 9.61 3.32 11.98
CA ILE A 21 10.19 4.49 11.30
C ILE A 21 11.53 4.86 11.93
N ALA A 22 11.57 5.01 13.25
CA ALA A 22 12.82 5.30 13.97
C ALA A 22 13.87 4.20 13.76
N ALA A 23 13.44 2.93 13.76
CA ALA A 23 14.33 1.80 13.49
C ALA A 23 14.94 1.86 12.08
N TYR A 24 14.15 2.19 11.05
CA TYR A 24 14.64 2.31 9.68
C TYR A 24 15.53 3.54 9.48
N ASP A 25 15.24 4.67 10.11
CA ASP A 25 16.09 5.86 10.11
C ASP A 25 17.46 5.53 10.74
N HIS A 26 17.46 4.88 11.90
CA HIS A 26 18.68 4.44 12.58
C HIS A 26 19.51 3.46 11.73
N LEU A 27 18.86 2.47 11.11
CA LEU A 27 19.54 1.53 10.22
C LEU A 27 20.15 2.20 9.00
N ARG A 28 19.45 3.18 8.40
CA ARG A 28 19.98 3.96 7.26
C ARG A 28 21.21 4.76 7.64
N ASP A 29 21.23 5.31 8.86
CA ASP A 29 22.37 6.11 9.34
C ASP A 29 23.59 5.25 9.64
N GLN A 30 23.39 3.99 10.04
CA GLN A 30 24.47 3.04 10.35
C GLN A 30 24.94 2.24 9.13
N TYR A 31 24.00 1.86 8.25
CA TYR A 31 24.24 0.94 7.15
C TYR A 31 23.63 1.49 5.86
N GLY A 32 24.39 1.49 4.78
CA GLY A 32 23.81 1.72 3.45
C GLY A 32 22.87 0.58 3.02
N ALA A 33 23.27 -0.67 3.35
CA ALA A 33 22.44 -1.87 3.24
C ALA A 33 22.66 -2.76 4.47
N ALA A 34 21.58 -3.22 5.10
CA ALA A 34 21.60 -4.07 6.30
C ALA A 34 21.05 -5.46 5.98
N TYR A 35 21.63 -6.50 6.60
CA TYR A 35 21.18 -7.88 6.41
C TYR A 35 20.35 -8.36 7.62
N SER A 36 19.27 -9.08 7.34
CA SER A 36 18.53 -9.85 8.33
C SER A 36 18.11 -11.20 7.75
N GLU A 37 17.89 -12.20 8.60
CA GLU A 37 17.43 -13.51 8.14
C GLU A 37 16.05 -13.46 7.50
N MET A 38 15.17 -12.56 7.98
CA MET A 38 13.78 -12.42 7.50
C MET A 38 13.69 -11.64 6.19
N LEU A 39 14.35 -10.49 6.10
CA LEU A 39 14.22 -9.55 4.99
C LEU A 39 15.40 -9.59 4.01
N HIS A 40 16.42 -10.38 4.33
CA HIS A 40 17.68 -10.46 3.61
C HIS A 40 18.35 -9.07 3.51
N TRP A 41 18.73 -8.62 2.33
CA TRP A 41 19.43 -7.34 2.14
C TRP A 41 18.43 -6.18 2.11
N SER A 42 18.33 -5.45 3.21
CA SER A 42 17.51 -4.24 3.33
C SER A 42 18.26 -3.04 2.79
N VAL A 43 17.74 -2.39 1.76
CA VAL A 43 18.26 -1.16 1.16
C VAL A 43 17.42 0.00 1.62
N LEU A 44 18.06 1.00 2.23
CA LEU A 44 17.42 2.04 3.04
C LEU A 44 17.57 3.44 2.43
N GLY A 45 18.66 3.68 1.68
CA GLY A 45 19.00 4.97 1.10
C GLY A 45 18.23 5.24 -0.20
N HIS A 46 17.81 6.48 -0.39
CA HIS A 46 16.99 6.91 -1.54
C HIS A 46 17.65 6.62 -2.89
N ALA A 47 18.92 7.01 -3.06
CA ALA A 47 19.63 6.85 -4.34
C ALA A 47 19.78 5.38 -4.75
N ASP A 48 20.08 4.49 -3.79
CA ASP A 48 20.20 3.05 -4.06
C ASP A 48 18.85 2.43 -4.34
N VAL A 49 17.79 2.81 -3.59
CA VAL A 49 16.41 2.36 -3.85
C VAL A 49 15.98 2.78 -5.25
N LEU A 50 16.15 4.04 -5.63
CA LEU A 50 15.78 4.56 -6.94
C LEU A 50 16.55 3.85 -8.06
N ARG A 51 17.88 3.65 -7.91
CA ARG A 51 18.70 2.91 -8.86
C ARG A 51 18.21 1.48 -9.08
N ILE A 52 17.87 0.78 -8.00
CA ILE A 52 17.34 -0.60 -8.08
C ILE A 52 15.98 -0.63 -8.79
N LEU A 53 15.11 0.35 -8.55
CA LEU A 53 13.80 0.44 -9.19
C LEU A 53 13.88 0.68 -10.70
N GLN A 54 14.94 1.35 -11.16
CA GLN A 54 15.15 1.69 -12.56
C GLN A 54 15.91 0.61 -13.35
N ASP A 55 16.43 -0.41 -12.68
CA ASP A 55 17.30 -1.43 -13.26
C ASP A 55 16.71 -2.84 -13.08
N HIS A 56 15.65 -3.12 -13.83
CA HIS A 56 14.98 -4.42 -13.81
C HIS A 56 15.82 -5.56 -14.39
N GLU A 57 16.86 -5.27 -15.17
CA GLU A 57 17.74 -6.29 -15.73
C GLU A 57 18.61 -6.94 -14.65
N ARG A 58 19.13 -6.13 -13.72
CA ARG A 58 19.94 -6.63 -12.60
C ARG A 58 19.14 -6.92 -11.34
N PHE A 59 17.94 -6.35 -11.20
CA PHE A 59 17.07 -6.47 -10.01
C PHE A 59 15.66 -6.90 -10.38
N SER A 60 15.50 -8.21 -10.54
CA SER A 60 14.27 -8.85 -10.97
C SER A 60 13.14 -8.75 -9.93
N ASN A 61 11.91 -8.63 -10.40
CA ASN A 61 10.70 -8.73 -9.58
C ASN A 61 10.23 -10.18 -9.37
N VAL A 62 10.85 -11.17 -10.00
CA VAL A 62 10.51 -12.59 -9.84
C VAL A 62 10.99 -13.10 -8.47
N VAL A 63 10.34 -12.64 -7.41
CA VAL A 63 10.72 -12.91 -6.01
C VAL A 63 9.99 -14.10 -5.39
N SER A 64 8.92 -14.58 -6.03
CA SER A 64 8.05 -15.65 -5.54
C SER A 64 7.95 -16.79 -6.55
N ARG A 65 7.64 -17.99 -6.05
CA ARG A 65 7.27 -19.14 -6.90
C ARG A 65 5.81 -19.08 -7.36
N HIS A 66 4.98 -18.30 -6.66
CA HIS A 66 3.59 -18.08 -7.05
C HIS A 66 3.51 -17.02 -8.14
N VAL A 67 2.60 -17.23 -9.07
CA VAL A 67 2.30 -16.26 -10.12
C VAL A 67 1.81 -14.96 -9.47
N ALA A 68 2.48 -13.84 -9.79
CA ALA A 68 2.14 -12.51 -9.30
C ALA A 68 2.08 -11.54 -10.49
N VAL A 69 0.93 -11.46 -11.13
CA VAL A 69 0.70 -10.71 -12.37
C VAL A 69 0.29 -9.28 -12.07
N PRO A 70 0.96 -8.26 -12.62
CA PRO A 70 2.29 -8.28 -13.26
C PRO A 70 3.43 -8.06 -12.26
N ASN A 71 3.15 -7.92 -10.96
CA ASN A 71 4.06 -7.44 -9.92
C ASN A 71 5.31 -8.32 -9.73
N GLY A 72 5.21 -9.61 -10.01
CA GLY A 72 6.31 -10.57 -9.93
C GLY A 72 6.83 -11.00 -11.30
N MET A 73 6.77 -10.13 -12.29
CA MET A 73 7.23 -10.37 -13.65
C MET A 73 8.28 -9.35 -14.07
N ASP A 74 9.09 -9.73 -15.05
CA ASP A 74 10.02 -8.84 -15.75
C ASP A 74 9.62 -8.77 -17.24
N PRO A 75 10.10 -7.78 -18.00
CA PRO A 75 9.92 -7.75 -19.44
C PRO A 75 10.47 -9.02 -20.14
N PRO A 76 9.83 -9.52 -21.24
CA PRO A 76 8.73 -8.85 -21.97
C PRO A 76 7.33 -9.10 -21.39
N GLU A 77 7.13 -10.15 -20.57
CA GLU A 77 5.81 -10.52 -20.02
C GLU A 77 5.22 -9.39 -19.18
N HIS A 78 6.01 -8.79 -18.28
CA HIS A 78 5.59 -7.63 -17.50
C HIS A 78 4.97 -6.54 -18.38
N THR A 79 5.63 -6.19 -19.49
CA THR A 79 5.19 -5.12 -20.38
C THR A 79 3.80 -5.42 -20.97
N ALA A 80 3.56 -6.66 -21.39
CA ALA A 80 2.28 -7.08 -21.95
C ALA A 80 1.14 -7.01 -20.92
N TYR A 81 1.37 -7.53 -19.70
CA TYR A 81 0.38 -7.47 -18.63
C TYR A 81 0.20 -6.06 -18.07
N ARG A 82 1.26 -5.26 -18.06
CA ARG A 82 1.16 -3.86 -17.68
C ARG A 82 0.26 -3.06 -18.63
N ALA A 83 0.45 -3.24 -19.94
CA ALA A 83 -0.42 -2.64 -20.95
C ALA A 83 -1.88 -3.10 -20.82
N LEU A 84 -2.13 -4.33 -20.34
CA LEU A 84 -3.47 -4.83 -20.07
C LEU A 84 -4.14 -4.10 -18.89
N ILE A 85 -3.39 -3.87 -17.80
CA ILE A 85 -3.98 -3.35 -16.54
C ILE A 85 -4.05 -1.82 -16.47
N GLU A 86 -3.15 -1.09 -17.13
CA GLU A 86 -3.10 0.39 -17.09
C GLU A 86 -4.42 1.08 -17.50
N PRO A 87 -5.19 0.59 -18.48
CA PRO A 87 -6.47 1.17 -18.86
C PRO A 87 -7.51 1.22 -17.73
N TYR A 88 -7.39 0.40 -16.68
CA TYR A 88 -8.28 0.43 -15.51
C TYR A 88 -8.03 1.62 -14.59
N PHE A 89 -6.85 2.25 -14.69
CA PHE A 89 -6.39 3.33 -13.80
C PHE A 89 -6.20 4.68 -14.54
N THR A 90 -6.79 4.83 -15.72
CA THR A 90 -6.74 6.12 -16.42
C THR A 90 -7.45 7.21 -15.64
N GLN A 91 -7.03 8.46 -15.80
CA GLN A 91 -7.65 9.61 -15.15
C GLN A 91 -9.16 9.66 -15.38
N GLU A 92 -9.62 9.36 -16.60
CA GLU A 92 -11.05 9.33 -16.93
C GLU A 92 -11.82 8.31 -16.11
N ARG A 93 -11.32 7.07 -15.99
CA ARG A 93 -11.95 6.01 -15.17
C ARG A 93 -11.94 6.34 -13.69
N VAL A 94 -10.82 6.87 -13.19
CA VAL A 94 -10.69 7.31 -11.81
C VAL A 94 -11.71 8.41 -11.47
N GLU A 95 -11.88 9.41 -12.36
CA GLU A 95 -12.88 10.45 -12.14
C GLU A 95 -14.33 9.93 -12.27
N ALA A 96 -14.58 8.98 -13.16
CA ALA A 96 -15.88 8.33 -13.26
C ALA A 96 -16.23 7.50 -11.99
N PHE A 97 -15.23 6.99 -11.28
CA PHE A 97 -15.41 6.23 -10.04
C PHE A 97 -15.55 7.14 -8.79
N ARG A 98 -15.13 8.40 -8.86
CA ARG A 98 -15.20 9.38 -7.75
C ARG A 98 -16.56 9.43 -7.03
N PRO A 99 -17.73 9.50 -7.70
CA PRO A 99 -19.03 9.56 -7.03
C PRO A 99 -19.31 8.33 -6.13
N VAL A 100 -18.77 7.17 -6.50
CA VAL A 100 -18.89 5.95 -5.69
C VAL A 100 -18.06 6.08 -4.41
N CYS A 101 -16.84 6.59 -4.51
CA CYS A 101 -15.99 6.87 -3.33
C CYS A 101 -16.63 7.89 -2.41
N GLU A 102 -17.18 8.97 -2.97
CA GLU A 102 -17.86 10.02 -2.20
C GLU A 102 -19.07 9.47 -1.43
N ARG A 103 -19.88 8.62 -2.07
CA ARG A 103 -21.04 7.98 -1.44
C ARG A 103 -20.60 7.06 -0.29
N ILE A 104 -19.64 6.16 -0.51
CA ILE A 104 -19.13 5.25 0.52
C ILE A 104 -18.54 6.05 1.70
N THR A 105 -17.79 7.10 1.42
CA THR A 105 -17.24 7.99 2.45
C THR A 105 -18.34 8.65 3.28
N ALA A 106 -19.37 9.18 2.62
CA ALA A 106 -20.51 9.83 3.30
C ALA A 106 -21.27 8.85 4.18
N GLU A 107 -21.56 7.65 3.70
CA GLU A 107 -22.23 6.58 4.47
C GLU A 107 -21.44 6.22 5.73
N LEU A 108 -20.13 6.05 5.62
CA LEU A 108 -19.26 5.74 6.76
C LEU A 108 -19.22 6.88 7.79
N LEU A 109 -19.07 8.13 7.35
CA LEU A 109 -19.08 9.28 8.25
C LEU A 109 -20.44 9.48 8.91
N GLN A 110 -21.53 9.26 8.18
CA GLN A 110 -22.89 9.31 8.73
C GLN A 110 -23.10 8.26 9.83
N ALA A 111 -22.59 7.05 9.66
CA ALA A 111 -22.66 6.00 10.69
C ALA A 111 -21.88 6.35 11.98
N LEU A 112 -20.93 7.27 11.90
CA LEU A 112 -20.15 7.78 13.03
C LEU A 112 -20.75 9.06 13.65
N GLN A 113 -21.71 9.68 13.01
CA GLN A 113 -22.26 10.97 13.44
C GLN A 113 -22.74 10.91 14.90
N GLY A 114 -22.36 11.91 15.69
CA GLY A 114 -22.67 12.02 17.12
C GLY A 114 -21.74 11.22 18.04
N ARG A 115 -20.91 10.32 17.55
CA ARG A 115 -19.87 9.67 18.36
C ARG A 115 -18.76 10.68 18.66
N ARG A 116 -18.37 10.80 19.92
CA ARG A 116 -17.31 11.70 20.35
C ARG A 116 -15.92 11.07 20.26
N GLU A 117 -15.85 9.77 20.48
CA GLU A 117 -14.61 8.99 20.42
C GLU A 117 -14.84 7.76 19.57
N VAL A 118 -13.89 7.44 18.70
CA VAL A 118 -13.93 6.29 17.81
C VAL A 118 -12.54 5.66 17.70
N ASP A 119 -12.47 4.36 17.51
CA ASP A 119 -11.30 3.75 16.90
C ASP A 119 -11.39 4.00 15.39
N TRP A 120 -10.58 4.93 14.90
CA TRP A 120 -10.64 5.38 13.51
C TRP A 120 -10.29 4.29 12.51
N VAL A 121 -9.38 3.37 12.87
CA VAL A 121 -9.02 2.25 11.99
C VAL A 121 -10.21 1.33 11.78
N ALA A 122 -10.77 0.83 12.87
CA ALA A 122 -11.88 -0.12 12.81
C ALA A 122 -13.20 0.50 12.33
N ALA A 123 -13.43 1.79 12.64
CA ALA A 123 -14.72 2.43 12.37
C ALA A 123 -14.78 3.13 11.00
N PHE A 124 -13.63 3.50 10.42
CA PHE A 124 -13.59 4.23 9.16
C PHE A 124 -12.52 3.71 8.19
N ALA A 125 -11.23 3.70 8.57
CA ALA A 125 -10.15 3.51 7.62
C ALA A 125 -10.18 2.15 6.91
N LEU A 126 -10.36 1.07 7.68
CA LEU A 126 -10.42 -0.28 7.13
C LEU A 126 -11.72 -0.55 6.36
N PRO A 127 -12.93 -0.23 6.89
CA PRO A 127 -14.17 -0.30 6.10
C PRO A 127 -14.12 0.53 4.82
N PHE A 128 -13.54 1.72 4.85
CA PHE A 128 -13.36 2.55 3.67
C PHE A 128 -12.55 1.83 2.58
N ALA A 129 -11.36 1.34 2.91
CA ALA A 129 -10.50 0.65 1.95
C ALA A 129 -11.17 -0.61 1.38
N VAL A 130 -11.81 -1.43 2.22
CA VAL A 130 -12.47 -2.67 1.77
C VAL A 130 -13.67 -2.38 0.88
N ARG A 131 -14.53 -1.41 1.24
CA ARG A 131 -15.72 -1.06 0.45
C ARG A 131 -15.36 -0.43 -0.89
N ILE A 132 -14.35 0.44 -0.91
CA ILE A 132 -13.84 1.01 -2.15
C ILE A 132 -13.30 -0.10 -3.06
N GLN A 133 -12.50 -1.02 -2.52
CA GLN A 133 -11.97 -2.14 -3.28
C GLN A 133 -13.08 -3.03 -3.85
N CYS A 134 -14.08 -3.40 -3.06
CA CYS A 134 -15.23 -4.16 -3.55
C CYS A 134 -15.95 -3.41 -4.67
N ALA A 135 -16.23 -2.12 -4.47
CA ALA A 135 -16.91 -1.30 -5.47
C ALA A 135 -16.10 -1.15 -6.77
N PHE A 136 -14.78 -0.95 -6.66
CA PHE A 136 -13.90 -0.83 -7.82
C PHE A 136 -13.87 -2.11 -8.66
N MET A 137 -13.86 -3.28 -8.01
CA MET A 137 -13.87 -4.58 -8.70
C MET A 137 -15.26 -5.06 -9.13
N GLY A 138 -16.32 -4.33 -8.77
CA GLY A 138 -17.70 -4.76 -8.99
C GLY A 138 -18.16 -5.87 -8.03
N TRP A 139 -17.48 -6.06 -6.90
CA TRP A 139 -17.77 -7.13 -5.92
C TRP A 139 -18.85 -6.72 -4.94
N PRO A 140 -19.64 -7.67 -4.41
CA PRO A 140 -20.69 -7.38 -3.45
C PRO A 140 -20.12 -6.95 -2.09
N MET A 141 -20.85 -6.07 -1.38
CA MET A 141 -20.41 -5.52 -0.10
C MET A 141 -20.42 -6.53 1.06
N ASP A 142 -21.11 -7.65 0.92
CA ASP A 142 -21.10 -8.73 1.92
C ASP A 142 -19.73 -9.44 2.04
N LEU A 143 -18.83 -9.24 1.08
CA LEU A 143 -17.44 -9.67 1.19
C LEU A 143 -16.60 -8.83 2.18
N GLU A 144 -17.10 -7.71 2.71
CA GLU A 144 -16.35 -6.82 3.61
C GLU A 144 -15.74 -7.58 4.79
N ALA A 145 -16.53 -8.40 5.47
CA ALA A 145 -16.06 -9.16 6.63
C ALA A 145 -14.99 -10.22 6.24
N GLU A 146 -15.23 -10.97 5.15
CA GLU A 146 -14.32 -12.01 4.68
C GLU A 146 -12.98 -11.42 4.25
N LEU A 147 -12.96 -10.31 3.50
CA LEU A 147 -11.75 -9.64 3.05
C LEU A 147 -10.98 -8.97 4.20
N THR A 148 -11.70 -8.40 5.18
CA THR A 148 -11.11 -7.83 6.39
C THR A 148 -10.35 -8.90 7.18
N GLU A 149 -10.98 -10.03 7.44
CA GLU A 149 -10.36 -11.16 8.16
C GLU A 149 -9.20 -11.74 7.36
N TRP A 150 -9.38 -11.96 6.06
CA TRP A 150 -8.33 -12.47 5.17
C TRP A 150 -7.09 -11.57 5.19
N SER A 151 -7.25 -10.25 5.12
CA SER A 151 -6.15 -9.29 5.17
C SER A 151 -5.39 -9.37 6.51
N ALA A 152 -6.09 -9.36 7.64
CA ALA A 152 -5.50 -9.45 8.97
C ALA A 152 -4.69 -10.77 9.14
N ARG A 153 -5.26 -11.89 8.72
CA ARG A 153 -4.59 -13.21 8.76
C ARG A 153 -3.37 -13.26 7.84
N SER A 154 -3.43 -12.61 6.68
CA SER A 154 -2.30 -12.54 5.75
C SER A 154 -1.12 -11.75 6.34
N HIS A 155 -1.38 -10.65 7.04
CA HIS A 155 -0.35 -9.88 7.74
C HIS A 155 0.27 -10.70 8.88
N ALA A 156 -0.53 -11.35 9.71
CA ALA A 156 -0.04 -12.19 10.82
C ALA A 156 0.82 -13.36 10.31
N ALA A 157 0.36 -14.08 9.27
CA ALA A 157 1.10 -15.18 8.67
C ALA A 157 2.42 -14.71 8.02
N THR A 158 2.43 -13.50 7.43
CA THR A 158 3.65 -12.91 6.86
C THR A 158 4.67 -12.57 7.94
N LEU A 159 4.25 -11.98 9.04
CA LEU A 159 5.13 -11.67 10.19
C LEU A 159 5.70 -12.94 10.82
N ALA A 160 4.85 -13.95 10.99
CA ALA A 160 5.25 -15.26 11.52
C ALA A 160 6.10 -16.09 10.54
N GLN A 161 6.14 -15.71 9.24
CA GLN A 161 6.69 -16.51 8.14
C GLN A 161 6.03 -17.91 8.02
N ASP A 162 4.74 -17.99 8.38
CA ASP A 162 3.94 -19.22 8.36
C ASP A 162 3.54 -19.57 6.91
N ARG A 163 4.36 -20.42 6.26
CA ARG A 163 4.15 -20.84 4.87
C ARG A 163 2.83 -21.59 4.69
N PRO A 164 2.49 -22.62 5.51
CA PRO A 164 1.21 -23.30 5.40
C PRO A 164 0.00 -22.35 5.50
N ALA A 165 0.03 -21.38 6.42
CA ALA A 165 -1.04 -20.39 6.54
C ALA A 165 -1.14 -19.49 5.30
N LEU A 166 0.01 -19.05 4.75
CA LEU A 166 0.05 -18.23 3.52
C LEU A 166 -0.50 -19.00 2.31
N ASP A 167 -0.17 -20.29 2.16
CA ASP A 167 -0.68 -21.13 1.08
C ASP A 167 -2.20 -21.35 1.22
N ALA A 168 -2.71 -21.57 2.44
CA ALA A 168 -4.14 -21.68 2.72
C ALA A 168 -4.90 -20.38 2.42
N LEU A 169 -4.33 -19.23 2.77
CA LEU A 169 -4.91 -17.91 2.49
C LEU A 169 -4.90 -17.60 0.98
N ALA A 170 -3.89 -18.02 0.25
CA ALA A 170 -3.88 -17.92 -1.21
C ALA A 170 -5.03 -18.74 -1.83
N ALA A 171 -5.20 -20.00 -1.40
CA ALA A 171 -6.29 -20.85 -1.87
C ALA A 171 -7.69 -20.29 -1.48
N GLN A 172 -7.83 -19.71 -0.28
CA GLN A 172 -9.06 -19.03 0.13
C GLN A 172 -9.39 -17.87 -0.84
N PHE A 173 -8.41 -17.03 -1.17
CA PHE A 173 -8.64 -15.93 -2.09
C PHE A 173 -8.97 -16.40 -3.51
N GLU A 174 -8.32 -17.45 -4.00
CA GLU A 174 -8.66 -18.09 -5.27
C GLU A 174 -10.12 -18.59 -5.29
N GLY A 175 -10.60 -19.12 -4.16
CA GLY A 175 -12.01 -19.50 -3.98
C GLY A 175 -12.96 -18.31 -4.04
N ILE A 176 -12.61 -17.16 -3.44
CA ILE A 176 -13.38 -15.91 -3.56
C ILE A 176 -13.47 -15.50 -5.03
N VAL A 177 -12.33 -15.44 -5.73
CA VAL A 177 -12.31 -15.04 -7.13
C VAL A 177 -13.12 -16.00 -7.99
N ALA A 178 -13.00 -17.31 -7.79
CA ALA A 178 -13.78 -18.30 -8.54
C ALA A 178 -15.29 -18.04 -8.41
N ARG A 179 -15.80 -17.79 -7.19
CA ARG A 179 -17.21 -17.42 -6.97
C ARG A 179 -17.59 -16.15 -7.74
N MET A 180 -16.73 -15.11 -7.69
CA MET A 180 -16.98 -13.85 -8.39
C MET A 180 -17.02 -14.04 -9.91
N LEU A 181 -16.17 -14.89 -10.48
CA LEU A 181 -16.19 -15.21 -11.91
C LEU A 181 -17.44 -16.01 -12.31
N ASP A 182 -17.87 -16.97 -11.49
CA ASP A 182 -19.06 -17.77 -11.76
C ASP A 182 -20.33 -16.92 -11.71
N GLU A 183 -20.46 -16.02 -10.74
CA GLU A 183 -21.58 -15.07 -10.64
C GLU A 183 -21.70 -14.19 -11.90
N ARG A 184 -20.56 -13.69 -12.44
CA ARG A 184 -20.55 -12.87 -13.65
C ARG A 184 -20.91 -13.66 -14.90
N ARG A 185 -20.47 -14.92 -14.98
CA ARG A 185 -20.90 -15.83 -16.06
C ARG A 185 -22.42 -16.05 -16.00
N ALA A 186 -22.96 -16.30 -14.81
CA ALA A 186 -24.37 -16.58 -14.61
C ALA A 186 -25.28 -15.36 -14.86
N SER A 187 -24.83 -14.16 -14.44
CA SER A 187 -25.58 -12.91 -14.60
C SER A 187 -25.41 -12.26 -15.99
N GLY A 188 -24.41 -12.64 -16.77
CA GLY A 188 -24.05 -11.95 -18.00
C GLY A 188 -23.58 -10.51 -17.73
N ALA A 189 -22.77 -10.29 -16.69
CA ALA A 189 -22.30 -8.97 -16.31
C ALA A 189 -21.60 -8.23 -17.46
N ASP A 190 -21.92 -6.95 -17.61
CA ASP A 190 -21.39 -6.11 -18.70
C ASP A 190 -19.90 -5.79 -18.46
N PRO A 191 -18.99 -6.23 -19.35
CA PRO A 191 -17.56 -5.94 -19.22
C PRO A 191 -17.19 -4.46 -19.26
N GLN A 192 -18.09 -3.58 -19.72
CA GLN A 192 -17.85 -2.14 -19.73
C GLN A 192 -18.13 -1.50 -18.37
N GLN A 193 -18.95 -2.16 -17.52
CA GLN A 193 -19.40 -1.65 -16.22
C GLN A 193 -18.77 -2.40 -15.04
N ASP A 194 -18.33 -3.65 -15.23
CA ASP A 194 -17.77 -4.51 -14.18
C ASP A 194 -16.32 -4.87 -14.51
N VAL A 195 -15.39 -4.46 -13.64
CA VAL A 195 -13.95 -4.66 -13.83
C VAL A 195 -13.59 -6.14 -13.85
N THR A 196 -14.20 -6.95 -12.99
CA THR A 196 -13.96 -8.40 -12.97
C THR A 196 -14.48 -9.06 -14.25
N ALA A 197 -15.66 -8.68 -14.75
CA ALA A 197 -16.17 -9.15 -16.04
C ALA A 197 -15.28 -8.69 -17.20
N SER A 198 -14.77 -7.47 -17.16
CA SER A 198 -13.81 -6.96 -18.16
C SER A 198 -12.56 -7.82 -18.26
N LEU A 199 -11.98 -8.23 -17.12
CA LEU A 199 -10.82 -9.13 -17.09
C LEU A 199 -11.13 -10.51 -17.69
N MET A 200 -12.36 -11.02 -17.53
CA MET A 200 -12.77 -12.31 -18.12
C MET A 200 -12.81 -12.30 -19.65
N HIS A 201 -12.95 -11.14 -20.26
CA HIS A 201 -12.96 -10.94 -21.73
C HIS A 201 -11.63 -10.41 -22.27
N ALA A 202 -10.66 -10.17 -21.36
CA ALA A 202 -9.37 -9.62 -21.74
C ALA A 202 -8.46 -10.65 -22.43
N THR A 203 -7.57 -10.13 -23.28
CA THR A 203 -6.54 -10.94 -23.94
C THR A 203 -5.16 -10.35 -23.67
N VAL A 204 -4.17 -11.20 -23.55
CA VAL A 204 -2.76 -10.82 -23.41
C VAL A 204 -1.93 -11.71 -24.35
N LEU A 205 -1.00 -11.10 -25.10
CA LEU A 205 -0.16 -11.81 -26.09
C LEU A 205 -1.00 -12.67 -27.07
N GLY A 206 -2.20 -12.19 -27.44
CA GLY A 206 -3.10 -12.87 -28.37
C GLY A 206 -3.86 -14.08 -27.81
N GLN A 207 -3.76 -14.33 -26.49
CA GLN A 207 -4.47 -15.39 -25.79
C GLN A 207 -5.48 -14.84 -24.77
N PRO A 208 -6.63 -15.50 -24.56
CA PRO A 208 -7.54 -15.13 -23.46
C PRO A 208 -6.83 -15.16 -22.11
N LEU A 209 -7.17 -14.23 -21.25
CA LEU A 209 -6.63 -14.19 -19.89
C LEU A 209 -7.14 -15.40 -19.07
N GLY A 210 -6.22 -16.24 -18.62
CA GLY A 210 -6.56 -17.44 -17.82
C GLY A 210 -7.07 -17.08 -16.41
N ALA A 211 -7.87 -17.95 -15.81
CA ALA A 211 -8.43 -17.75 -14.47
C ALA A 211 -7.36 -17.49 -13.39
N ASP A 212 -6.22 -18.18 -13.46
CA ASP A 212 -5.11 -17.99 -12.51
C ASP A 212 -4.49 -16.61 -12.63
N ALA A 213 -4.36 -16.08 -13.84
CA ALA A 213 -3.85 -14.73 -14.08
C ALA A 213 -4.86 -13.68 -13.58
N ILE A 214 -6.17 -13.88 -13.81
CA ILE A 214 -7.24 -13.04 -13.27
C ILE A 214 -7.19 -13.04 -11.74
N ALA A 215 -7.14 -14.22 -11.12
CA ALA A 215 -7.04 -14.35 -9.67
C ALA A 215 -5.79 -13.64 -9.10
N SER A 216 -4.66 -13.76 -9.79
CA SER A 216 -3.43 -13.08 -9.42
C SER A 216 -3.54 -11.56 -9.52
N ILE A 217 -4.11 -11.02 -10.58
CA ILE A 217 -4.34 -9.58 -10.75
C ILE A 217 -5.24 -9.05 -9.64
N LEU A 218 -6.40 -9.68 -9.42
CA LEU A 218 -7.38 -9.26 -8.41
C LEU A 218 -6.81 -9.36 -6.99
N ARG A 219 -6.01 -10.40 -6.69
CA ARG A 219 -5.31 -10.53 -5.42
C ARG A 219 -4.29 -9.41 -5.21
N ASN A 220 -3.48 -9.10 -6.23
CA ASN A 220 -2.48 -8.04 -6.14
C ASN A 220 -3.13 -6.67 -5.94
N TRP A 221 -4.25 -6.40 -6.61
CA TRP A 221 -5.02 -5.16 -6.39
C TRP A 221 -5.61 -5.12 -4.99
N THR A 222 -6.19 -6.22 -4.50
CA THR A 222 -6.75 -6.29 -3.13
C THR A 222 -5.69 -6.07 -2.05
N VAL A 223 -4.54 -6.73 -2.16
CA VAL A 223 -3.42 -6.54 -1.22
C VAL A 223 -2.87 -5.11 -1.31
N GLY A 224 -2.75 -4.58 -2.54
CA GLY A 224 -2.26 -3.24 -2.78
C GLY A 224 -3.19 -2.14 -2.27
N GLU A 225 -4.48 -2.39 -2.18
CA GLU A 225 -5.52 -1.44 -1.78
C GLU A 225 -5.80 -1.49 -0.29
N ILE A 226 -6.31 -2.62 0.21
CA ILE A 226 -6.87 -2.69 1.58
C ILE A 226 -5.85 -2.25 2.62
N GLY A 227 -4.63 -2.81 2.57
CA GLY A 227 -3.60 -2.52 3.56
C GLY A 227 -3.08 -1.09 3.46
N THR A 228 -2.79 -0.62 2.26
CA THR A 228 -2.14 0.68 2.06
C THR A 228 -3.08 1.86 2.21
N ILE A 229 -4.31 1.77 1.70
CA ILE A 229 -5.31 2.84 1.85
C ILE A 229 -5.79 2.94 3.29
N SER A 230 -6.06 1.80 3.96
CA SER A 230 -6.40 1.84 5.39
C SER A 230 -5.29 2.47 6.23
N ALA A 231 -4.02 2.09 5.99
CA ALA A 231 -2.88 2.68 6.68
C ALA A 231 -2.75 4.19 6.37
N ALA A 232 -2.88 4.59 5.09
CA ALA A 232 -2.79 5.99 4.68
C ALA A 232 -3.88 6.86 5.34
N VAL A 233 -5.13 6.40 5.36
CA VAL A 233 -6.26 7.09 6.01
C VAL A 233 -6.05 7.21 7.52
N GLY A 234 -5.51 6.17 8.16
CA GLY A 234 -5.13 6.20 9.57
C GLY A 234 -4.01 7.19 9.86
N ILE A 235 -2.93 7.16 9.08
CA ILE A 235 -1.78 8.07 9.20
C ILE A 235 -2.21 9.54 9.01
N LEU A 236 -3.00 9.82 7.98
CA LEU A 236 -3.52 11.15 7.72
C LEU A 236 -4.38 11.67 8.88
N ALA A 237 -5.27 10.84 9.41
CA ALA A 237 -6.12 11.22 10.53
C ALA A 237 -5.33 11.50 11.82
N GLN A 238 -4.35 10.64 12.15
CA GLN A 238 -3.48 10.86 13.32
C GLN A 238 -2.66 12.14 13.16
N TRP A 239 -2.04 12.33 11.99
CA TRP A 239 -1.27 13.54 11.73
C TRP A 239 -2.10 14.81 11.92
N LEU A 240 -3.31 14.80 11.35
CA LEU A 240 -4.24 15.93 11.51
C LEU A 240 -4.70 16.11 12.96
N ALA A 241 -4.94 15.05 13.70
CA ALA A 241 -5.33 15.12 15.10
C ALA A 241 -4.26 15.80 15.97
N GLU A 242 -2.98 15.64 15.63
CA GLU A 242 -1.84 16.25 16.31
C GLU A 242 -1.53 17.68 15.82
N HIS A 243 -2.08 18.10 14.64
CA HIS A 243 -1.76 19.37 13.98
C HIS A 243 -3.03 20.17 13.67
N ALA A 244 -3.60 20.83 14.69
CA ALA A 244 -4.87 21.58 14.56
C ALA A 244 -4.78 22.78 13.60
N ASP A 245 -3.62 23.40 13.49
CA ASP A 245 -3.30 24.47 12.54
C ASP A 245 -3.35 23.98 11.09
N LEU A 246 -2.84 22.78 10.83
CA LEU A 246 -2.93 22.14 9.51
C LEU A 246 -4.38 21.80 9.16
N GLN A 247 -5.19 21.33 10.12
CA GLN A 247 -6.63 21.13 9.88
C GLN A 247 -7.30 22.42 9.42
N ALA A 248 -6.99 23.55 10.10
CA ALA A 248 -7.54 24.85 9.74
C ALA A 248 -7.10 25.30 8.34
N THR A 249 -5.81 25.15 8.03
CA THR A 249 -5.23 25.47 6.73
C THR A 249 -5.90 24.69 5.61
N LEU A 250 -6.04 23.35 5.76
CA LEU A 250 -6.62 22.49 4.73
C LEU A 250 -8.12 22.67 4.53
N ARG A 251 -8.85 23.22 5.53
CA ARG A 251 -10.24 23.68 5.34
C ARG A 251 -10.31 24.98 4.57
N ALA A 252 -9.43 25.93 4.90
CA ALA A 252 -9.40 27.22 4.24
C ALA A 252 -8.87 27.15 2.79
N GLU A 253 -7.93 26.24 2.54
CA GLU A 253 -7.21 26.10 1.28
C GLU A 253 -7.29 24.64 0.76
N PRO A 254 -8.47 24.16 0.29
CA PRO A 254 -8.65 22.77 -0.15
C PRO A 254 -7.72 22.36 -1.31
N ALA A 255 -7.26 23.31 -2.11
CA ALA A 255 -6.30 23.07 -3.19
C ALA A 255 -4.93 22.54 -2.70
N ARG A 256 -4.59 22.74 -1.42
CA ARG A 256 -3.36 22.22 -0.80
C ARG A 256 -3.47 20.80 -0.26
N GLN A 257 -4.68 20.24 -0.22
CA GLN A 257 -4.89 18.87 0.32
C GLN A 257 -4.06 17.81 -0.40
N PRO A 258 -3.93 17.78 -1.74
CA PRO A 258 -3.10 16.78 -2.41
C PRO A 258 -1.63 16.84 -2.00
N GLU A 259 -1.05 18.03 -1.89
CA GLU A 259 0.32 18.21 -1.45
C GLU A 259 0.52 17.76 0.00
N ALA A 260 -0.43 18.10 0.89
CA ALA A 260 -0.39 17.65 2.29
C ALA A 260 -0.46 16.14 2.41
N ILE A 261 -1.32 15.46 1.63
CA ILE A 261 -1.42 14.02 1.59
C ILE A 261 -0.07 13.40 1.19
N ASP A 262 0.49 13.84 0.06
CA ASP A 262 1.76 13.29 -0.44
C ASP A 262 2.92 13.53 0.54
N GLU A 263 2.97 14.69 1.23
CA GLU A 263 4.03 15.00 2.21
C GLU A 263 3.87 14.22 3.52
N ILE A 264 2.66 14.10 4.07
CA ILE A 264 2.41 13.29 5.26
C ILE A 264 2.75 11.83 4.98
N LEU A 265 2.36 11.31 3.82
CA LEU A 265 2.64 9.93 3.43
C LEU A 265 4.09 9.70 3.01
N ARG A 266 4.83 10.73 2.60
CA ARG A 266 6.29 10.67 2.49
C ARG A 266 6.93 10.39 3.85
N LEU A 267 6.47 11.10 4.89
CA LEU A 267 7.00 10.99 6.26
C LEU A 267 6.73 9.63 6.88
N HIS A 268 5.53 9.08 6.67
CA HIS A 268 5.04 7.92 7.40
C HIS A 268 4.73 6.71 6.52
N GLY A 269 4.76 6.81 5.23
CA GLY A 269 4.59 5.78 4.20
C GLY A 269 3.62 4.64 4.52
N PRO A 270 2.53 4.43 3.77
CA PRO A 270 1.54 3.39 4.06
C PRO A 270 2.02 1.97 3.67
N LEU A 271 3.13 1.86 2.96
CA LEU A 271 3.77 0.60 2.55
C LEU A 271 5.19 0.55 3.09
N VAL A 272 5.55 -0.54 3.76
CA VAL A 272 6.88 -0.67 4.37
C VAL A 272 7.93 -1.01 3.33
N THR A 273 7.73 -2.11 2.59
CA THR A 273 8.77 -2.68 1.74
C THR A 273 8.23 -3.30 0.46
N ASN A 274 9.11 -3.36 -0.55
CA ASN A 274 9.01 -4.26 -1.68
C ASN A 274 10.31 -5.05 -1.88
N ARG A 275 10.26 -6.07 -2.72
CA ARG A 275 11.37 -7.01 -2.87
C ARG A 275 11.90 -7.05 -4.29
N ARG A 276 13.19 -7.43 -4.41
CA ARG A 276 13.86 -7.76 -5.66
C ARG A 276 14.75 -8.99 -5.47
N VAL A 277 15.19 -9.56 -6.57
CA VAL A 277 16.24 -10.60 -6.60
C VAL A 277 17.34 -10.12 -7.54
N ALA A 278 18.59 -10.18 -7.08
CA ALA A 278 19.74 -9.89 -7.93
C ALA A 278 19.89 -10.99 -8.99
N THR A 279 19.89 -10.64 -10.28
CA THR A 279 20.06 -11.59 -11.40
C THR A 279 21.53 -11.98 -11.60
N CYS A 280 22.46 -11.13 -11.19
CA CYS A 280 23.89 -11.31 -11.21
C CYS A 280 24.51 -10.82 -9.89
N PRO A 281 25.80 -11.05 -9.62
CA PRO A 281 26.48 -10.42 -8.49
C PRO A 281 26.45 -8.89 -8.64
N VAL A 282 26.00 -8.20 -7.59
CA VAL A 282 25.86 -6.74 -7.57
C VAL A 282 26.45 -6.16 -6.30
N GLU A 283 26.91 -4.91 -6.39
CA GLU A 283 27.26 -4.12 -5.23
C GLU A 283 26.16 -3.10 -4.94
N VAL A 284 25.67 -3.10 -3.70
CA VAL A 284 24.67 -2.13 -3.21
C VAL A 284 25.14 -1.56 -1.89
N ALA A 285 25.33 -0.25 -1.84
CA ALA A 285 25.77 0.48 -0.64
C ALA A 285 26.98 -0.18 0.06
N GLY A 286 27.99 -0.60 -0.72
CA GLY A 286 29.22 -1.22 -0.24
C GLY A 286 29.11 -2.71 0.15
N ARG A 287 27.92 -3.32 -0.02
CA ARG A 287 27.69 -4.75 0.24
C ARG A 287 27.68 -5.54 -1.07
N GLN A 288 28.44 -6.65 -1.10
CA GLN A 288 28.42 -7.59 -2.22
C GLN A 288 27.25 -8.56 -2.08
N ILE A 289 26.30 -8.49 -3.00
CA ILE A 289 25.10 -9.33 -3.02
C ILE A 289 25.27 -10.34 -4.16
N PRO A 290 25.25 -11.65 -3.89
CA PRO A 290 25.41 -12.67 -4.94
C PRO A 290 24.16 -12.74 -5.85
N ALA A 291 24.33 -13.35 -7.02
CA ALA A 291 23.20 -13.73 -7.87
C ALA A 291 22.19 -14.58 -7.07
N GLY A 292 20.89 -14.34 -7.24
CA GLY A 292 19.83 -14.95 -6.45
C GLY A 292 19.65 -14.31 -5.06
N GLY A 293 20.49 -13.34 -4.69
CA GLY A 293 20.37 -12.61 -3.42
C GLY A 293 19.08 -11.80 -3.37
N ARG A 294 18.30 -11.97 -2.28
CA ARG A 294 17.06 -11.23 -2.07
C ARG A 294 17.35 -9.86 -1.49
N ILE A 295 16.69 -8.85 -2.04
CA ILE A 295 16.82 -7.45 -1.67
C ILE A 295 15.44 -6.94 -1.26
N THR A 296 15.40 -6.24 -0.14
CA THR A 296 14.20 -5.58 0.38
C THR A 296 14.41 -4.07 0.31
N LEU A 297 13.54 -3.36 -0.40
CA LEU A 297 13.56 -1.91 -0.54
C LEU A 297 12.67 -1.29 0.53
N HIS A 298 13.19 -0.37 1.32
CA HIS A 298 12.45 0.32 2.39
C HIS A 298 11.97 1.70 1.94
N TRP A 299 10.69 1.80 1.61
CA TRP A 299 10.07 3.02 1.07
C TRP A 299 10.14 4.20 2.03
N THR A 300 9.67 3.97 3.28
CA THR A 300 9.64 5.03 4.30
C THR A 300 11.04 5.53 4.61
N SER A 301 12.03 4.65 4.72
CA SER A 301 13.42 5.05 4.94
C SER A 301 13.98 5.87 3.78
N ALA A 302 13.75 5.43 2.53
CA ALA A 302 14.20 6.16 1.35
C ALA A 302 13.56 7.56 1.27
N ASN A 303 12.27 7.68 1.55
CA ASN A 303 11.55 8.94 1.57
C ASN A 303 11.93 9.88 2.77
N ARG A 304 12.74 9.39 3.69
CA ARG A 304 13.26 10.15 4.84
C ARG A 304 14.78 10.31 4.80
N ASP A 305 15.41 10.06 3.64
CA ASP A 305 16.86 10.19 3.48
C ASP A 305 17.30 11.67 3.53
N PRO A 306 18.11 12.08 4.52
CA PRO A 306 18.55 13.47 4.67
C PRO A 306 19.46 13.95 3.52
N ARG A 307 19.97 13.03 2.71
CA ARG A 307 20.78 13.36 1.52
C ARG A 307 19.91 13.89 0.37
N VAL A 308 18.59 13.67 0.42
CA VAL A 308 17.61 14.11 -0.59
C VAL A 308 16.62 15.11 0.00
N PHE A 309 16.14 14.85 1.21
CA PHE A 309 15.13 15.68 1.87
C PHE A 309 15.75 16.47 3.02
N GLU A 310 15.84 17.78 2.88
CA GLU A 310 16.21 18.65 4.01
C GLU A 310 15.21 18.51 5.16
N ALA A 311 15.68 18.34 6.41
CA ALA A 311 14.87 18.03 7.59
C ALA A 311 13.82 16.95 7.28
N PRO A 312 14.24 15.71 6.99
CA PRO A 312 13.40 14.67 6.40
C PRO A 312 12.28 14.21 7.34
N GLY A 313 12.39 14.46 8.64
CA GLY A 313 11.38 14.16 9.65
C GLY A 313 10.30 15.25 9.83
N GLU A 314 10.43 16.40 9.15
CA GLU A 314 9.51 17.52 9.27
C GLU A 314 8.55 17.58 8.08
N PHE A 315 7.29 17.94 8.36
CA PHE A 315 6.36 18.34 7.32
C PHE A 315 6.77 19.69 6.72
N ARG A 316 6.91 19.73 5.40
CA ARG A 316 7.25 20.97 4.68
C ARG A 316 6.49 21.06 3.36
N TRP A 317 5.93 22.23 3.11
CA TRP A 317 5.37 22.56 1.81
C TRP A 317 6.45 22.77 0.75
N GLY A 318 6.09 22.56 -0.51
CA GLY A 318 6.93 22.88 -1.66
C GLY A 318 8.08 21.91 -1.90
N ARG A 319 8.04 20.70 -1.35
CA ARG A 319 9.03 19.67 -1.69
C ARG A 319 8.86 19.23 -3.15
N ASN A 320 9.99 18.85 -3.78
CA ASN A 320 9.95 18.32 -5.13
C ASN A 320 9.21 16.96 -5.16
N PRO A 321 8.05 16.86 -5.85
CA PRO A 321 7.29 15.62 -5.87
C PRO A 321 8.00 14.49 -6.63
N GLN A 322 9.00 14.79 -7.47
CA GLN A 322 9.76 13.77 -8.20
C GLN A 322 10.73 12.99 -7.30
N ASP A 323 11.09 13.53 -6.15
CA ASP A 323 11.94 12.84 -5.18
C ASP A 323 11.12 11.88 -4.30
N ASN A 324 9.78 12.02 -4.28
CA ASN A 324 8.91 11.19 -3.45
C ASN A 324 8.66 9.81 -4.08
N LEU A 325 9.19 8.76 -3.45
CA LEU A 325 9.03 7.37 -3.87
C LEU A 325 7.77 6.70 -3.31
N LEU A 326 6.78 7.45 -2.84
CA LEU A 326 5.54 6.92 -2.26
C LEU A 326 4.85 5.89 -3.17
N TYR A 327 4.85 6.13 -4.47
CA TYR A 327 4.27 5.25 -5.48
C TYR A 327 5.33 4.46 -6.27
N GLY A 328 6.56 4.43 -5.81
CA GLY A 328 7.67 3.77 -6.48
C GLY A 328 8.19 4.52 -7.72
N ALA A 329 9.03 3.83 -8.50
CA ALA A 329 9.61 4.33 -9.73
C ALA A 329 9.89 3.18 -10.70
N GLY A 330 10.31 3.51 -11.95
CA GLY A 330 10.63 2.53 -12.97
C GLY A 330 9.40 1.81 -13.53
N ILE A 331 9.61 0.65 -14.13
CA ILE A 331 8.56 -0.11 -14.81
C ILE A 331 7.44 -0.59 -13.88
N HIS A 332 7.72 -0.74 -12.59
CA HIS A 332 6.78 -1.16 -11.56
C HIS A 332 6.20 0.01 -10.73
N VAL A 333 6.24 1.25 -11.23
CA VAL A 333 5.52 2.37 -10.61
C VAL A 333 4.05 2.00 -10.38
N CYS A 334 3.49 2.42 -9.25
CA CYS A 334 2.12 2.05 -8.86
C CYS A 334 1.10 2.41 -9.96
N PRO A 335 0.37 1.44 -10.54
CA PRO A 335 -0.64 1.74 -11.55
C PRO A 335 -1.84 2.48 -10.95
N GLY A 336 -2.16 2.21 -9.68
CA GLY A 336 -3.26 2.81 -8.94
C GLY A 336 -2.96 4.17 -8.31
N ALA A 337 -1.83 4.82 -8.61
CA ALA A 337 -1.45 6.08 -7.95
C ALA A 337 -2.49 7.19 -8.12
N ALA A 338 -3.12 7.30 -9.31
CA ALA A 338 -4.19 8.27 -9.56
C ALA A 338 -5.46 7.94 -8.74
N LEU A 339 -5.82 6.65 -8.68
CA LEU A 339 -6.94 6.15 -7.89
C LEU A 339 -6.73 6.46 -6.40
N SER A 340 -5.59 6.05 -5.85
CA SER A 340 -5.25 6.28 -4.43
C SER A 340 -5.28 7.77 -4.05
N ARG A 341 -4.74 8.65 -4.90
CA ARG A 341 -4.80 10.11 -4.63
C ARG A 341 -6.24 10.65 -4.64
N MET A 342 -7.07 10.13 -5.55
CA MET A 342 -8.49 10.51 -5.60
C MET A 342 -9.22 10.04 -4.35
N GLU A 343 -9.04 8.81 -3.93
CA GLU A 343 -9.68 8.21 -2.74
C GLU A 343 -9.27 8.93 -1.46
N LEU A 344 -7.98 9.12 -1.25
CA LEU A 344 -7.45 9.85 -0.09
C LEU A 344 -7.91 11.29 -0.07
N GLY A 345 -7.98 11.95 -1.23
CA GLY A 345 -8.53 13.31 -1.37
C GLY A 345 -10.01 13.39 -1.03
N VAL A 346 -10.82 12.40 -1.44
CA VAL A 346 -12.25 12.29 -1.10
C VAL A 346 -12.41 12.08 0.40
N ALA A 347 -11.69 11.12 0.99
CA ALA A 347 -11.76 10.83 2.42
C ALA A 347 -11.36 12.04 3.27
N LEU A 348 -10.24 12.69 2.94
CA LEU A 348 -9.74 13.85 3.67
C LEU A 348 -10.71 15.04 3.59
N ARG A 349 -11.19 15.36 2.40
CA ARG A 349 -12.13 16.47 2.18
C ARG A 349 -13.44 16.25 2.94
N ALA A 350 -14.01 15.05 2.85
CA ALA A 350 -15.25 14.71 3.54
C ALA A 350 -15.08 14.75 5.07
N LEU A 351 -13.97 14.21 5.59
CA LEU A 351 -13.63 14.26 7.00
C LEU A 351 -13.55 15.69 7.51
N LEU A 352 -12.77 16.57 6.84
CA LEU A 352 -12.60 17.96 7.22
C LEU A 352 -13.90 18.78 7.13
N ALA A 353 -14.83 18.38 6.25
CA ALA A 353 -16.15 19.01 6.16
C ALA A 353 -17.12 18.51 7.26
N ALA A 354 -17.05 17.23 7.61
CA ALA A 354 -17.97 16.62 8.59
C ALA A 354 -17.62 16.95 10.04
N VAL A 355 -16.31 17.13 10.36
CA VAL A 355 -15.88 17.39 11.73
C VAL A 355 -15.27 18.79 11.87
N ALA A 356 -15.64 19.50 12.93
CA ALA A 356 -15.03 20.79 13.26
C ALA A 356 -13.61 20.64 13.79
N SER A 357 -13.29 19.54 14.48
CA SER A 357 -11.91 19.21 14.89
C SER A 357 -11.74 17.71 15.17
N LEU A 358 -10.51 17.23 14.89
CA LEU A 358 -9.96 15.95 15.35
C LEU A 358 -8.92 16.23 16.43
N ALA A 359 -8.83 15.34 17.41
CA ALA A 359 -7.78 15.37 18.43
C ALA A 359 -7.45 13.93 18.89
N PRO A 360 -6.25 13.68 19.43
CA PRO A 360 -5.95 12.43 20.13
C PRO A 360 -6.84 12.28 21.36
N THR A 361 -7.11 11.04 21.78
CA THR A 361 -7.77 10.74 23.05
C THR A 361 -6.74 10.55 24.16
N ALA A 362 -7.21 10.32 25.39
CA ALA A 362 -6.34 9.89 26.50
C ALA A 362 -5.83 8.44 26.34
N GLN A 363 -6.44 7.64 25.48
CA GLN A 363 -6.01 6.28 25.16
C GLN A 363 -4.89 6.35 24.11
N ALA A 364 -3.81 5.60 24.35
CA ALA A 364 -2.72 5.50 23.38
C ALA A 364 -3.18 4.76 22.09
N SER A 365 -2.66 5.20 20.95
CA SER A 365 -2.73 4.45 19.71
C SER A 365 -1.86 3.19 19.79
N GLU A 366 -2.24 2.17 19.04
CA GLU A 366 -1.48 0.93 18.90
C GLU A 366 -0.88 0.88 17.48
N PRO A 367 0.46 0.82 17.36
CA PRO A 367 1.09 0.74 16.05
C PRO A 367 0.76 -0.59 15.37
N ALA A 368 0.72 -0.57 14.05
CA ALA A 368 0.66 -1.77 13.25
C ALA A 368 2.05 -2.42 13.16
N HIS A 369 2.09 -3.75 13.09
CA HIS A 369 3.32 -4.53 13.01
C HIS A 369 3.63 -4.90 11.55
N TYR A 370 4.93 -5.01 11.21
CA TYR A 370 5.36 -5.48 9.90
C TYR A 370 4.58 -6.75 9.46
N PRO A 371 4.10 -6.88 8.23
CA PRO A 371 4.34 -6.03 7.05
C PRO A 371 3.49 -4.77 6.96
N ALA A 372 2.54 -4.57 7.87
CA ALA A 372 1.75 -3.35 7.96
C ALA A 372 2.55 -2.22 8.66
N ILE A 373 2.10 -0.99 8.45
CA ILE A 373 2.59 0.23 9.11
C ILE A 373 1.40 1.13 9.42
N GLY A 374 1.62 2.18 10.19
CA GLY A 374 0.55 3.04 10.70
C GLY A 374 -0.01 2.45 11.98
N PHE A 375 -1.32 2.21 12.06
CA PHE A 375 -1.98 1.87 13.31
C PHE A 375 -2.81 0.59 13.18
N ALA A 376 -2.70 -0.29 14.18
CA ALA A 376 -3.64 -1.39 14.41
C ALA A 376 -4.92 -0.88 15.09
N ARG A 377 -4.76 0.14 15.97
CA ARG A 377 -5.84 0.84 16.67
C ARG A 377 -5.52 2.32 16.79
N LEU A 378 -6.49 3.18 16.44
CA LEU A 378 -6.32 4.65 16.47
C LEU A 378 -7.52 5.32 17.14
N PRO A 379 -7.50 5.49 18.49
CA PRO A 379 -8.56 6.20 19.20
C PRO A 379 -8.45 7.71 18.95
N LEU A 380 -9.47 8.29 18.32
CA LEU A 380 -9.57 9.71 18.02
C LEU A 380 -10.83 10.32 18.63
N GLN A 381 -10.69 11.57 19.09
CA GLN A 381 -11.81 12.42 19.50
C GLN A 381 -12.31 13.22 18.31
N LEU A 382 -13.61 13.19 18.05
CA LEU A 382 -14.27 13.90 16.99
C LEU A 382 -15.24 14.95 17.57
N ARG A 383 -15.11 16.19 17.12
CA ARG A 383 -16.08 17.24 17.33
C ARG A 383 -16.76 17.52 15.98
N TRP A 384 -18.00 17.12 15.86
CA TRP A 384 -18.78 17.30 14.64
C TRP A 384 -19.06 18.78 14.35
N ALA A 385 -19.15 19.12 13.04
CA ALA A 385 -19.41 20.50 12.57
C ALA A 385 -20.86 20.94 12.82
#